data_9e7085e95dec2e5a5f9ebceb275f5520
#
_entry.id   9e7085e95dec2e5a5f9ebceb275f5520
#
_cell.length_a   1.000
_cell.length_b   1.000
_cell.length_c   1.000
_cell.angle_alpha   90.00
_cell.angle_beta   90.00
_cell.angle_gamma   90.00
#
_symmetry.space_group_name_H-M   'P 1'
#
loop_
_entity.id
_entity.type
_entity.pdbx_description
1 polymer ?
#
loop_
_entity_poly.entity_id
_entity_poly.type
_entity_poly.pdbx_seq_one_letter_code
_entity_poly.pdbx_strand_id
1 'polypeptide(L)'
;MKLTILTIFIFFGQQLFCQSTDFILFKKKNRTIGSYYTGNNIAFTNKDGNYIEAKITDIRNDTLFLRQFIVQQVPTNFGVYILDTVGSYRYQYHYNQIKAIGRTGRKFNTSASGAALMGGGIVLTIASAVVYVADRNKFSPELLIASVGLGGVGYLMTRLGGKGMVIGKKYSLVYVDVIKNKKP
;
A
#
# COMPACT_ATOMS: atom_id res chain seq x y z
N MET A 1 -29.08 48.38 10.84
CA MET A 1 -28.23 47.42 11.56
C MET A 1 -28.87 46.04 11.77
N LYS A 2 -30.11 45.90 12.27
CA LYS A 2 -30.72 44.54 12.47
C LYS A 2 -30.95 43.74 11.17
N LEU A 3 -31.33 44.43 10.10
CA LEU A 3 -31.57 43.76 8.79
C LEU A 3 -30.28 43.26 8.15
N THR A 4 -29.17 43.96 8.28
CA THR A 4 -27.85 43.60 7.75
C THR A 4 -27.27 42.36 8.45
N ILE A 5 -27.48 42.21 9.75
CA ILE A 5 -27.05 41.04 10.52
C ILE A 5 -27.85 39.80 10.11
N LEU A 6 -29.15 39.94 9.87
CA LEU A 6 -30.02 38.86 9.40
C LEU A 6 -29.58 38.34 8.02
N THR A 7 -29.23 39.23 7.09
CA THR A 7 -28.77 38.89 5.74
C THR A 7 -27.44 38.15 5.77
N ILE A 8 -26.51 38.57 6.65
CA ILE A 8 -25.22 37.85 6.82
C ILE A 8 -25.44 36.43 7.37
N PHE A 9 -26.37 36.25 8.31
CA PHE A 9 -26.67 34.91 8.87
C PHE A 9 -27.28 33.95 7.85
N ILE A 10 -28.10 34.46 6.94
CA ILE A 10 -28.69 33.67 5.84
C ILE A 10 -27.61 33.25 4.84
N PHE A 11 -26.65 34.10 4.51
CA PHE A 11 -25.54 33.79 3.60
C PHE A 11 -24.57 32.72 4.20
N PHE A 12 -24.32 32.76 5.51
CA PHE A 12 -23.47 31.74 6.17
C PHE A 12 -24.17 30.39 6.34
N GLY A 13 -25.50 30.36 6.40
CA GLY A 13 -26.27 29.12 6.57
C GLY A 13 -26.25 28.18 5.34
N GLN A 14 -25.87 28.64 4.18
CA GLN A 14 -25.87 27.84 2.94
C GLN A 14 -24.62 26.96 2.75
N GLN A 15 -23.59 27.12 3.55
CA GLN A 15 -22.33 26.36 3.42
C GLN A 15 -22.34 24.98 4.12
N LEU A 16 -23.45 24.60 4.77
CA LEU A 16 -23.54 23.34 5.53
C LEU A 16 -24.11 22.17 4.72
N PHE A 17 -23.97 22.15 3.39
CA PHE A 17 -24.18 20.92 2.63
C PHE A 17 -23.03 19.98 2.92
N CYS A 18 -23.11 19.26 4.01
CA CYS A 18 -22.28 18.10 4.30
C CYS A 18 -22.49 17.08 3.17
N GLN A 19 -21.57 17.04 2.22
CA GLN A 19 -21.56 16.02 1.18
C GLN A 19 -21.32 14.68 1.85
N SER A 20 -22.38 13.92 2.07
CA SER A 20 -22.27 12.52 2.47
C SER A 20 -21.66 11.75 1.32
N THR A 21 -20.38 11.51 1.38
CA THR A 21 -19.66 10.72 0.38
C THR A 21 -19.72 9.25 0.76
N ASP A 22 -20.10 8.42 -0.20
CA ASP A 22 -20.01 6.97 -0.07
C ASP A 22 -18.58 6.55 0.27
N PHE A 23 -18.44 5.41 0.92
CA PHE A 23 -17.14 4.91 1.33
C PHE A 23 -17.05 3.38 1.24
N ILE A 24 -15.82 2.87 1.23
CA ILE A 24 -15.56 1.45 1.18
C ILE A 24 -14.94 1.00 2.50
N LEU A 25 -15.56 -0.02 3.12
CA LEU A 25 -15.02 -0.69 4.30
C LEU A 25 -14.16 -1.87 3.88
N PHE A 26 -12.98 -1.93 4.44
CA PHE A 26 -12.10 -3.08 4.34
C PHE A 26 -12.21 -3.93 5.60
N LYS A 27 -12.71 -5.15 5.45
CA LYS A 27 -12.99 -6.06 6.57
C LYS A 27 -12.12 -7.30 6.53
N LYS A 28 -11.79 -7.81 7.72
CA LYS A 28 -11.13 -9.09 7.94
C LYS A 28 -11.98 -9.93 8.85
N LYS A 29 -12.49 -11.08 8.38
CA LYS A 29 -13.38 -11.95 9.18
C LYS A 29 -14.50 -11.14 9.87
N ASN A 30 -15.22 -10.34 9.12
CA ASN A 30 -16.31 -9.48 9.60
C ASN A 30 -15.91 -8.27 10.49
N ARG A 31 -14.63 -8.10 10.85
CA ARG A 31 -14.13 -6.95 11.59
C ARG A 31 -13.57 -5.91 10.62
N THR A 32 -13.99 -4.66 10.75
CA THR A 32 -13.43 -3.55 9.96
C THR A 32 -11.99 -3.30 10.39
N ILE A 33 -11.07 -3.28 9.42
CA ILE A 33 -9.64 -3.02 9.60
C ILE A 33 -9.17 -1.75 8.90
N GLY A 34 -10.00 -1.20 8.02
CA GLY A 34 -9.75 0.06 7.34
C GLY A 34 -10.99 0.56 6.63
N SER A 35 -10.99 1.84 6.32
CA SER A 35 -12.03 2.50 5.53
C SER A 35 -11.38 3.44 4.53
N TYR A 36 -11.96 3.51 3.33
CA TYR A 36 -11.49 4.35 2.24
C TYR A 36 -12.56 5.36 1.88
N TYR A 37 -12.19 6.63 1.93
CA TYR A 37 -13.04 7.78 1.64
C TYR A 37 -12.49 8.55 0.44
N THR A 38 -13.29 9.39 -0.13
CA THR A 38 -12.83 10.42 -1.08
C THR A 38 -11.70 11.24 -0.46
N GLY A 39 -10.62 11.44 -1.22
CA GLY A 39 -9.39 12.11 -0.75
C GLY A 39 -8.30 11.18 -0.23
N ASN A 40 -8.61 9.94 0.15
CA ASN A 40 -7.62 8.97 0.61
C ASN A 40 -6.79 8.40 -0.55
N ASN A 41 -5.56 8.01 -0.26
CA ASN A 41 -4.77 7.20 -1.18
C ASN A 41 -5.14 5.72 -1.00
N ILE A 42 -5.25 5.01 -2.11
CA ILE A 42 -5.46 3.57 -2.15
C ILE A 42 -4.42 2.90 -3.03
N ALA A 43 -3.89 1.79 -2.56
CA ALA A 43 -2.98 0.94 -3.31
C ALA A 43 -3.59 -0.46 -3.39
N PHE A 44 -3.82 -0.97 -4.59
CA PHE A 44 -4.44 -2.27 -4.80
C PHE A 44 -3.93 -2.95 -6.07
N THR A 45 -4.19 -4.24 -6.15
CA THR A 45 -4.00 -5.03 -7.38
C THR A 45 -5.37 -5.42 -7.92
N ASN A 46 -5.63 -5.14 -9.19
CA ASN A 46 -6.86 -5.50 -9.87
C ASN A 46 -6.89 -7.01 -10.24
N LYS A 47 -8.00 -7.49 -10.81
CA LYS A 47 -8.13 -8.90 -11.26
C LYS A 47 -7.15 -9.26 -12.37
N ASP A 48 -6.77 -8.31 -13.21
CA ASP A 48 -5.82 -8.48 -14.31
C ASP A 48 -4.36 -8.55 -13.83
N GLY A 49 -4.11 -8.31 -12.54
CA GLY A 49 -2.79 -8.37 -11.93
C GLY A 49 -2.05 -7.03 -11.91
N ASN A 50 -2.64 -5.96 -12.43
CA ASN A 50 -2.04 -4.64 -12.44
C ASN A 50 -2.09 -4.01 -11.04
N TYR A 51 -0.95 -3.51 -10.58
CA TYR A 51 -0.85 -2.75 -9.34
C TYR A 51 -1.10 -1.26 -9.61
N ILE A 52 -2.02 -0.70 -8.86
CA ILE A 52 -2.44 0.70 -8.99
C ILE A 52 -2.31 1.36 -7.63
N GLU A 53 -1.67 2.52 -7.62
CA GLU A 53 -1.56 3.39 -6.46
C GLU A 53 -2.03 4.77 -6.87
N ALA A 54 -3.16 5.20 -6.32
CA ALA A 54 -3.82 6.41 -6.75
C ALA A 54 -4.63 7.04 -5.61
N LYS A 55 -4.93 8.34 -5.75
CA LYS A 55 -5.82 9.07 -4.87
C LYS A 55 -7.27 8.85 -5.30
N ILE A 56 -8.14 8.55 -4.36
CA ILE A 56 -9.58 8.45 -4.56
C ILE A 56 -10.12 9.87 -4.74
N THR A 57 -10.65 10.17 -5.91
CA THR A 57 -11.29 11.47 -6.21
C THR A 57 -12.76 11.46 -5.88
N ASP A 58 -13.41 10.30 -6.04
CA ASP A 58 -14.82 10.12 -5.73
C ASP A 58 -15.17 8.63 -5.59
N ILE A 59 -16.28 8.34 -4.89
CA ILE A 59 -16.83 7.00 -4.74
C ILE A 59 -18.34 7.12 -4.97
N ARG A 60 -18.85 6.50 -6.04
CA ARG A 60 -20.28 6.52 -6.40
C ARG A 60 -20.69 5.23 -7.08
N ASN A 61 -21.90 4.75 -6.77
CA ASN A 61 -22.51 3.59 -7.44
C ASN A 61 -21.53 2.40 -7.55
N ASP A 62 -20.98 1.96 -6.43
CA ASP A 62 -20.04 0.84 -6.36
C ASP A 62 -18.71 1.04 -7.15
N THR A 63 -18.46 2.26 -7.63
CA THR A 63 -17.30 2.60 -8.48
C THR A 63 -16.39 3.59 -7.79
N LEU A 64 -15.08 3.28 -7.83
CA LEU A 64 -13.99 4.15 -7.39
C LEU A 64 -13.49 4.97 -8.57
N PHE A 65 -13.52 6.28 -8.43
CA PHE A 65 -12.88 7.22 -9.33
C PHE A 65 -11.51 7.58 -8.76
N LEU A 66 -10.47 7.31 -9.51
CA LEU A 66 -9.09 7.39 -9.04
C LEU A 66 -8.28 8.34 -9.91
N ARG A 67 -7.33 9.04 -9.28
CA ARG A 67 -6.34 9.86 -9.98
C ARG A 67 -4.95 9.48 -9.52
N GLN A 68 -4.13 9.05 -10.45
CA GLN A 68 -2.71 8.79 -10.25
C GLN A 68 -1.90 9.95 -10.80
N PHE A 69 -1.10 10.60 -9.97
CA PHE A 69 -0.22 11.68 -10.39
C PHE A 69 1.10 11.12 -10.89
N ILE A 70 1.58 11.66 -12.02
CA ILE A 70 2.89 11.37 -12.56
C ILE A 70 3.85 12.42 -12.01
N VAL A 71 4.69 12.02 -11.08
CA VAL A 71 5.67 12.89 -10.45
C VAL A 71 7.04 12.60 -11.05
N GLN A 72 7.73 13.63 -11.53
CA GLN A 72 9.07 13.53 -12.07
C GLN A 72 10.02 14.50 -11.36
N GLN A 73 11.29 14.15 -11.36
CA GLN A 73 12.35 15.05 -10.92
C GLN A 73 12.68 16.01 -12.08
N VAL A 74 12.43 17.29 -11.86
CA VAL A 74 12.71 18.35 -12.83
C VAL A 74 13.87 19.18 -12.32
N PRO A 75 14.92 19.42 -13.15
CA PRO A 75 16.04 20.29 -12.78
C PRO A 75 15.55 21.74 -12.73
N THR A 76 15.93 22.45 -11.68
CA THR A 76 15.73 23.90 -11.57
C THR A 76 16.93 24.66 -12.11
N ASN A 77 16.75 25.94 -12.40
CA ASN A 77 17.83 26.84 -12.84
C ASN A 77 18.97 26.99 -11.80
N PHE A 78 18.75 26.55 -10.58
CA PHE A 78 19.73 26.56 -9.48
C PHE A 78 20.49 25.24 -9.32
N GLY A 79 20.34 24.28 -10.26
CA GLY A 79 21.02 22.98 -10.20
C GLY A 79 20.43 22.00 -9.18
N VAL A 80 19.29 22.32 -8.56
CA VAL A 80 18.59 21.45 -7.62
C VAL A 80 17.43 20.78 -8.34
N TYR A 81 17.20 19.48 -8.09
CA TYR A 81 16.05 18.75 -8.60
C TYR A 81 14.87 18.92 -7.66
N ILE A 82 13.72 19.26 -8.22
CA ILE A 82 12.44 19.29 -7.50
C ILE A 82 11.51 18.18 -8.05
N LEU A 83 10.63 17.69 -7.19
CA LEU A 83 9.55 16.78 -7.61
C LEU A 83 8.40 17.62 -8.14
N ASP A 84 8.07 17.48 -9.41
CA ASP A 84 6.96 18.18 -10.05
C ASP A 84 5.96 17.20 -10.64
N THR A 85 4.68 17.59 -10.67
CA THR A 85 3.59 16.80 -11.22
C THR A 85 3.39 17.16 -12.69
N VAL A 86 3.93 16.33 -13.58
CA VAL A 86 3.88 16.55 -15.04
C VAL A 86 2.57 16.09 -15.67
N GLY A 87 1.75 15.31 -14.95
CA GLY A 87 0.47 14.85 -15.47
C GLY A 87 -0.30 13.98 -14.49
N SER A 88 -1.47 13.50 -14.90
CA SER A 88 -2.25 12.55 -14.10
C SER A 88 -3.06 11.60 -15.00
N TYR A 89 -3.13 10.34 -14.61
CA TYR A 89 -4.06 9.37 -15.18
C TYR A 89 -5.32 9.29 -14.35
N ARG A 90 -6.47 9.13 -15.01
CA ARG A 90 -7.76 8.89 -14.38
C ARG A 90 -8.17 7.46 -14.62
N TYR A 91 -8.62 6.77 -13.55
CA TYR A 91 -9.10 5.40 -13.60
C TYR A 91 -10.48 5.30 -12.98
N GLN A 92 -11.26 4.33 -13.46
CA GLN A 92 -12.54 3.97 -12.89
C GLN A 92 -12.52 2.46 -12.64
N TYR A 93 -12.72 2.04 -11.39
CA TYR A 93 -12.76 0.64 -11.01
C TYR A 93 -13.96 0.35 -10.14
N HIS A 94 -14.74 -0.63 -10.53
CA HIS A 94 -15.75 -1.20 -9.64
C HIS A 94 -15.04 -1.93 -8.49
N TYR A 95 -15.54 -1.79 -7.24
CA TYR A 95 -14.84 -2.36 -6.08
C TYR A 95 -14.66 -3.89 -6.20
N ASN A 96 -15.55 -4.60 -6.92
CA ASN A 96 -15.43 -6.03 -7.21
C ASN A 96 -14.26 -6.38 -8.14
N GLN A 97 -13.68 -5.44 -8.88
CA GLN A 97 -12.52 -5.66 -9.74
C GLN A 97 -11.20 -5.66 -8.95
N ILE A 98 -11.24 -5.28 -7.69
CA ILE A 98 -10.09 -5.28 -6.80
C ILE A 98 -9.85 -6.71 -6.32
N LYS A 99 -8.69 -7.27 -6.67
CA LYS A 99 -8.25 -8.61 -6.26
C LYS A 99 -7.62 -8.59 -4.87
N ALA A 100 -6.85 -7.56 -4.56
CA ALA A 100 -6.19 -7.41 -3.27
C ALA A 100 -5.87 -5.97 -2.94
N ILE A 101 -5.90 -5.62 -1.67
CA ILE A 101 -5.35 -4.37 -1.17
C ILE A 101 -3.84 -4.54 -1.00
N GLY A 102 -3.08 -3.60 -1.57
CA GLY A 102 -1.63 -3.66 -1.68
C GLY A 102 -1.14 -4.47 -2.88
N ARG A 103 0.18 -4.62 -2.97
CA ARG A 103 0.84 -5.30 -4.08
C ARG A 103 0.74 -6.82 -3.90
N THR A 104 0.18 -7.52 -4.89
CA THR A 104 0.18 -8.98 -4.94
C THR A 104 1.27 -9.46 -5.91
N GLY A 105 1.80 -10.67 -5.66
CA GLY A 105 2.67 -11.32 -6.64
C GLY A 105 4.17 -11.25 -6.37
N ARG A 106 4.65 -10.52 -5.38
CA ARG A 106 6.05 -10.67 -4.97
C ARG A 106 6.22 -11.98 -4.22
N LYS A 107 6.75 -12.99 -4.92
CA LYS A 107 7.16 -14.24 -4.29
C LYS A 107 8.36 -14.05 -3.35
N PHE A 108 9.12 -12.96 -3.56
CA PHE A 108 10.33 -12.62 -2.82
C PHE A 108 10.30 -11.14 -2.43
N ASN A 109 10.34 -10.86 -1.14
CA ASN A 109 10.38 -9.50 -0.63
C ASN A 109 11.84 -9.10 -0.39
N THR A 110 12.35 -8.18 -1.18
CA THR A 110 13.71 -7.63 -1.06
C THR A 110 13.81 -6.51 -0.02
N SER A 111 12.76 -6.24 0.76
CA SER A 111 12.85 -5.23 1.80
C SER A 111 13.85 -5.63 2.89
N ALA A 112 14.62 -4.65 3.28
CA ALA A 112 15.94 -4.65 3.85
C ALA A 112 16.34 -5.80 4.81
N SER A 113 15.50 -6.22 5.74
CA SER A 113 15.94 -7.14 6.81
C SER A 113 16.11 -8.58 6.36
N GLY A 114 15.14 -9.15 5.63
CA GLY A 114 15.21 -10.55 5.20
C GLY A 114 16.27 -10.79 4.12
N ALA A 115 16.42 -9.86 3.17
CA ALA A 115 17.43 -9.94 2.11
C ALA A 115 18.84 -9.74 2.65
N ALA A 116 19.03 -8.84 3.62
CA ALA A 116 20.32 -8.62 4.28
C ALA A 116 20.78 -9.85 5.09
N LEU A 117 19.87 -10.46 5.87
CA LEU A 117 20.16 -11.70 6.61
C LEU A 117 20.50 -12.86 5.68
N MET A 118 19.75 -13.00 4.58
CA MET A 118 20.03 -14.04 3.59
C MET A 118 21.39 -13.83 2.92
N GLY A 119 21.68 -12.59 2.48
CA GLY A 119 22.95 -12.23 1.85
C GLY A 119 24.12 -12.43 2.82
N GLY A 120 24.00 -11.96 4.04
CA GLY A 120 25.02 -12.17 5.10
C GLY A 120 25.26 -13.66 5.39
N GLY A 121 24.18 -14.45 5.50
CA GLY A 121 24.28 -15.89 5.68
C GLY A 121 25.03 -16.58 4.53
N ILE A 122 24.75 -16.21 3.27
CA ILE A 122 25.45 -16.76 2.09
C ILE A 122 26.94 -16.41 2.14
N VAL A 123 27.29 -15.15 2.36
CA VAL A 123 28.69 -14.70 2.41
C VAL A 123 29.47 -15.42 3.50
N LEU A 124 28.91 -15.55 4.71
CA LEU A 124 29.54 -16.27 5.83
C LEU A 124 29.69 -17.77 5.52
N THR A 125 28.72 -18.40 4.85
CA THR A 125 28.81 -19.80 4.44
C THR A 125 29.95 -20.02 3.43
N ILE A 126 30.07 -19.12 2.44
CA ILE A 126 31.18 -19.18 1.48
C ILE A 126 32.52 -18.98 2.17
N ALA A 127 32.62 -17.98 3.06
CA ALA A 127 33.83 -17.74 3.82
C ALA A 127 34.24 -18.97 4.67
N SER A 128 33.29 -19.60 5.34
CA SER A 128 33.51 -20.83 6.09
C SER A 128 34.01 -21.99 5.21
N ALA A 129 33.44 -22.12 4.00
CA ALA A 129 33.89 -23.13 3.04
C ALA A 129 35.32 -22.90 2.55
N VAL A 130 35.69 -21.64 2.29
CA VAL A 130 37.06 -21.25 1.90
C VAL A 130 38.04 -21.57 3.02
N VAL A 131 37.73 -21.26 4.27
CA VAL A 131 38.59 -21.62 5.44
C VAL A 131 38.76 -23.13 5.56
N TYR A 132 37.69 -23.91 5.35
CA TYR A 132 37.76 -25.36 5.37
C TYR A 132 38.73 -25.94 4.36
N VAL A 133 38.79 -25.39 3.16
CA VAL A 133 39.66 -25.81 2.06
C VAL A 133 41.11 -25.36 2.31
N ALA A 134 41.30 -24.12 2.84
CA ALA A 134 42.61 -23.54 3.04
C ALA A 134 43.33 -24.10 4.32
N ASP A 135 42.62 -24.23 5.41
CA ASP A 135 43.20 -24.71 6.71
C ASP A 135 42.12 -25.37 7.57
N ARG A 136 42.08 -26.70 7.56
CA ARG A 136 41.13 -27.50 8.33
C ARG A 136 41.16 -27.24 9.81
N ASN A 137 42.33 -26.87 10.38
CA ASN A 137 42.46 -26.66 11.82
C ASN A 137 41.79 -25.37 12.29
N LYS A 138 41.58 -24.41 11.37
CA LYS A 138 40.89 -23.15 11.66
C LYS A 138 39.38 -23.18 11.34
N PHE A 139 38.88 -24.31 10.83
CA PHE A 139 37.47 -24.43 10.50
C PHE A 139 36.63 -24.57 11.77
N SER A 140 35.62 -23.69 11.90
CA SER A 140 34.62 -23.76 12.97
C SER A 140 33.27 -24.24 12.42
N PRO A 141 32.87 -25.50 12.75
CA PRO A 141 31.57 -26.02 12.31
C PRO A 141 30.38 -25.22 12.89
N GLU A 142 30.53 -24.64 14.05
CA GLU A 142 29.52 -23.82 14.71
C GLU A 142 29.20 -22.56 13.88
N LEU A 143 30.23 -21.94 13.32
CA LEU A 143 30.10 -20.75 12.50
C LEU A 143 29.39 -21.08 11.17
N LEU A 144 29.64 -22.24 10.59
CA LEU A 144 28.96 -22.71 9.40
C LEU A 144 27.47 -23.00 9.71
N ILE A 145 27.15 -23.66 10.79
CA ILE A 145 25.76 -23.93 11.21
C ILE A 145 25.02 -22.60 11.44
N ALA A 146 25.64 -21.65 12.16
CA ALA A 146 25.06 -20.33 12.40
C ALA A 146 24.82 -19.54 11.10
N SER A 147 25.75 -19.60 10.15
CA SER A 147 25.62 -18.90 8.85
C SER A 147 24.49 -19.46 7.99
N VAL A 148 24.35 -20.79 7.92
CA VAL A 148 23.25 -21.47 7.22
C VAL A 148 21.92 -21.20 7.92
N GLY A 149 21.89 -21.17 9.24
CA GLY A 149 20.72 -20.79 10.04
C GLY A 149 20.27 -19.37 9.75
N LEU A 150 21.20 -18.40 9.73
CA LEU A 150 20.94 -17.00 9.36
C LEU A 150 20.38 -16.86 7.94
N GLY A 151 20.99 -17.55 6.98
CA GLY A 151 20.51 -17.59 5.59
C GLY A 151 19.09 -18.17 5.48
N GLY A 152 18.81 -19.25 6.19
CA GLY A 152 17.49 -19.90 6.25
C GLY A 152 16.40 -19.00 6.85
N VAL A 153 16.69 -18.35 7.98
CA VAL A 153 15.79 -17.37 8.59
C VAL A 153 15.55 -16.18 7.65
N GLY A 154 16.61 -15.65 7.04
CA GLY A 154 16.51 -14.59 6.03
C GLY A 154 15.60 -14.98 4.88
N TYR A 155 15.74 -16.20 4.34
CA TYR A 155 14.87 -16.73 3.28
C TYR A 155 13.40 -16.85 3.71
N LEU A 156 13.13 -17.35 4.91
CA LEU A 156 11.77 -17.42 5.46
C LEU A 156 11.15 -16.03 5.60
N MET A 157 11.90 -15.05 6.11
CA MET A 157 11.44 -13.67 6.23
C MET A 157 11.12 -13.03 4.86
N THR A 158 11.90 -13.33 3.82
CA THR A 158 11.59 -12.85 2.46
C THR A 158 10.31 -13.45 1.90
N ARG A 159 9.94 -14.65 2.30
CA ARG A 159 8.70 -15.32 1.87
C ARG A 159 7.46 -14.88 2.66
N LEU A 160 7.62 -14.50 3.91
CA LEU A 160 6.51 -14.10 4.80
C LEU A 160 6.06 -12.66 4.54
N GLY A 161 6.96 -11.80 4.06
CA GLY A 161 6.67 -10.41 3.76
C GLY A 161 6.19 -10.20 2.31
N GLY A 162 5.16 -9.39 2.09
CA GLY A 162 4.80 -8.89 0.76
C GLY A 162 3.61 -9.54 0.07
N LYS A 163 2.85 -10.40 0.73
CA LYS A 163 1.55 -10.83 0.22
C LYS A 163 0.52 -9.74 0.50
N GLY A 164 0.06 -9.04 -0.53
CA GLY A 164 -1.11 -8.16 -0.43
C GLY A 164 -2.30 -8.90 0.19
N MET A 165 -3.20 -8.15 0.80
CA MET A 165 -4.39 -8.71 1.44
C MET A 165 -5.41 -9.09 0.38
N VAL A 166 -5.35 -10.36 -0.08
CA VAL A 166 -6.22 -10.88 -1.14
C VAL A 166 -7.66 -10.94 -0.67
N ILE A 167 -8.55 -10.32 -1.45
CA ILE A 167 -9.99 -10.30 -1.20
C ILE A 167 -10.57 -11.69 -1.49
N GLY A 168 -11.42 -12.20 -0.60
CA GLY A 168 -12.02 -13.53 -0.68
C GLY A 168 -12.38 -14.08 0.70
N LYS A 169 -11.93 -15.29 1.04
CA LYS A 169 -12.32 -15.98 2.29
C LYS A 169 -12.00 -15.21 3.58
N LYS A 170 -10.92 -14.43 3.61
CA LYS A 170 -10.42 -13.77 4.83
C LYS A 170 -10.65 -12.27 4.85
N TYR A 171 -10.59 -11.63 3.70
CA TYR A 171 -10.72 -10.18 3.53
C TYR A 171 -11.86 -9.88 2.56
N SER A 172 -12.63 -8.85 2.85
CA SER A 172 -13.73 -8.39 2.01
C SER A 172 -13.75 -6.86 1.91
N LEU A 173 -14.17 -6.35 0.77
CA LEU A 173 -14.52 -4.96 0.57
C LEU A 173 -16.03 -4.84 0.59
N VAL A 174 -16.55 -3.87 1.32
CA VAL A 174 -17.99 -3.59 1.42
C VAL A 174 -18.21 -2.13 1.09
N TYR A 175 -18.96 -1.88 0.05
CA TYR A 175 -19.42 -0.54 -0.29
C TYR A 175 -20.54 -0.12 0.66
N VAL A 176 -20.47 1.11 1.13
CA VAL A 176 -21.48 1.71 2.01
C VAL A 176 -22.03 2.95 1.34
N ASP A 177 -23.28 2.87 0.93
CA ASP A 177 -24.06 4.00 0.43
C ASP A 177 -24.68 4.74 1.62
N VAL A 178 -24.20 5.96 1.85
CA VAL A 178 -24.65 6.79 2.99
C VAL A 178 -26.07 7.29 2.79
N ILE A 179 -26.49 7.48 1.53
CA ILE A 179 -27.83 7.99 1.20
C ILE A 179 -28.88 6.89 1.43
N LYS A 180 -28.58 5.66 1.02
CA LYS A 180 -29.50 4.52 1.14
C LYS A 180 -29.66 4.02 2.57
N ASN A 181 -28.60 4.14 3.39
CA ASN A 181 -28.65 3.76 4.81
C ASN A 181 -29.34 4.80 5.72
N LYS A 182 -29.79 5.93 5.16
CA LYS A 182 -30.51 6.98 5.90
C LYS A 182 -32.04 6.85 5.82
N LYS A 183 -32.57 5.69 5.38
CA LYS A 183 -34.00 5.42 5.54
C LYS A 183 -34.28 5.03 6.99
N PRO A 184 -35.20 5.78 7.67
CA PRO A 184 -35.64 5.50 9.03
C PRO A 184 -36.32 4.13 9.13
#